data_516825412dfc3c40ecf78aebcb4ee3e9
#
_entry.id   516825412dfc3c40ecf78aebcb4ee3e9
#
_cell.length_a   1.000
_cell.length_b   1.000
_cell.length_c   1.000
_cell.angle_alpha   90.00
_cell.angle_beta   90.00
_cell.angle_gamma   90.00
#
_symmetry.space_group_name_H-M   'P 1'
#
loop_
_entity.id
_entity.type
_entity.pdbx_description
1 polymer ?
#
loop_
_entity_poly.entity_id
_entity_poly.type
_entity_poly.pdbx_seq_one_letter_code
_entity_poly.pdbx_strand_id
1 'polypeptide(L)'
;PSGANVAIAVKRRGGIDGVDQLTRYLSLLDRDPFIKDLRGIFAAQEISKQARILAEDRGIRCLILDYDAMRGFDDPESRLF
;
A
#
# COMPACT_ATOMS: atom_id res chain seq x y z
N PRO A 1 13.04 -6.57 14.37
CA PRO A 1 12.29 -5.72 13.51
C PRO A 1 12.93 -4.38 13.27
N SER A 2 13.92 -4.16 13.98
CA SER A 2 14.62 -2.91 13.86
C SER A 2 15.21 -2.77 12.48
N GLY A 3 14.90 -1.71 11.82
CA GLY A 3 15.48 -1.39 10.56
C GLY A 3 14.56 -1.53 9.37
N ALA A 4 13.50 -2.29 9.49
CA ALA A 4 12.55 -2.42 8.38
C ALA A 4 11.44 -1.40 8.53
N ASN A 5 11.23 -0.59 7.50
CA ASN A 5 10.19 0.41 7.48
C ASN A 5 9.30 0.16 6.28
N VAL A 6 7.99 0.17 6.49
CA VAL A 6 7.04 -0.09 5.42
C VAL A 6 6.06 1.06 5.34
N ALA A 7 5.91 1.60 4.14
CA ALA A 7 4.90 2.61 3.87
C ALA A 7 3.80 1.95 3.05
N ILE A 8 2.58 2.05 3.54
CA ILE A 8 1.45 1.40 2.90
C ILE A 8 0.44 2.45 2.46
N ALA A 9 0.08 2.42 1.19
CA ALA A 9 -0.98 3.26 0.66
C ALA A 9 -2.20 2.38 0.42
N VAL A 10 -3.34 2.76 0.98
CA VAL A 10 -4.57 2.01 0.84
C VAL A 10 -5.55 2.82 0.04
N LYS A 11 -6.04 2.25 -1.06
CA LYS A 11 -6.97 2.92 -1.96
C LYS A 11 -8.10 1.97 -2.32
N ARG A 12 -9.25 2.52 -2.67
CA ARG A 12 -10.32 1.71 -3.22
C ARG A 12 -9.96 1.28 -4.63
N ARG A 13 -9.51 2.23 -5.43
CA ARG A 13 -9.07 1.96 -6.79
C ARG A 13 -7.65 2.46 -6.94
N GLY A 14 -6.77 1.55 -7.27
CA GLY A 14 -5.37 1.86 -7.45
C GLY A 14 -5.08 2.22 -8.88
N GLY A 15 -4.84 3.49 -9.14
CA GLY A 15 -4.43 3.97 -10.44
C GLY A 15 -2.99 4.46 -10.42
N ILE A 16 -2.55 4.93 -11.58
CA ILE A 16 -1.19 5.45 -11.73
C ILE A 16 -0.92 6.59 -10.76
N ASP A 17 -1.93 7.45 -10.55
CA ASP A 17 -1.79 8.58 -9.64
C ASP A 17 -1.44 8.13 -8.23
N GLY A 18 -2.09 7.07 -7.78
CA GLY A 18 -1.82 6.53 -6.46
C GLY A 18 -0.41 5.99 -6.33
N VAL A 19 0.06 5.31 -7.37
CA VAL A 19 1.44 4.81 -7.39
C VAL A 19 2.42 5.96 -7.38
N ASP A 20 2.15 7.02 -8.13
CA ASP A 20 3.00 8.20 -8.15
C ASP A 20 3.06 8.88 -6.79
N GLN A 21 1.92 9.00 -6.12
CA GLN A 21 1.87 9.59 -4.80
C GLN A 21 2.72 8.78 -3.82
N LEU A 22 2.57 7.47 -3.86
CA LEU A 22 3.36 6.62 -2.98
C LEU A 22 4.84 6.72 -3.30
N THR A 23 5.19 6.78 -4.57
CA THR A 23 6.58 6.94 -4.99
C THR A 23 7.19 8.21 -4.41
N ARG A 24 6.45 9.32 -4.48
CA ARG A 24 6.92 10.59 -3.93
C ARG A 24 7.09 10.50 -2.42
N TYR A 25 6.15 9.86 -1.75
CA TYR A 25 6.21 9.70 -0.33
C TYR A 25 7.43 8.87 0.07
N LEU A 26 7.68 7.79 -0.65
CA LEU A 26 8.85 6.96 -0.41
C LEU A 26 10.14 7.74 -0.63
N SER A 27 10.18 8.57 -1.66
CA SER A 27 11.34 9.41 -1.91
C SER A 27 11.62 10.36 -0.77
N LEU A 28 10.56 10.95 -0.20
CA LEU A 28 10.71 11.86 0.92
C LEU A 28 11.23 11.13 2.16
N LEU A 29 10.68 9.95 2.42
CA LEU A 29 11.12 9.16 3.57
C LEU A 29 12.54 8.65 3.39
N ASP A 30 12.93 8.36 2.16
CA ASP A 30 14.27 7.84 1.88
C ASP A 30 15.37 8.86 2.19
N ARG A 31 15.01 10.12 2.29
CA ARG A 31 15.96 11.17 2.65
C ARG A 31 16.29 11.19 4.13
N ASP A 32 15.48 10.53 4.93
CA ASP A 32 15.69 10.51 6.38
C ASP A 32 16.78 9.49 6.70
N PRO A 33 17.91 9.93 7.29
CA PRO A 33 18.99 8.99 7.60
C PRO A 33 18.62 7.96 8.66
N PHE A 34 17.55 8.19 9.40
CA PHE A 34 17.10 7.25 10.40
C PHE A 34 16.20 6.17 9.83
N ILE A 35 15.70 6.36 8.63
CA ILE A 35 14.85 5.38 7.98
C ILE A 35 15.70 4.53 7.06
N LYS A 36 15.78 3.23 7.37
CA LYS A 36 16.54 2.29 6.57
C LYS A 36 15.63 1.19 6.09
N ASP A 37 16.03 0.56 5.01
CA ASP A 37 15.30 -0.58 4.44
C ASP A 37 13.83 -0.24 4.24
N LEU A 38 13.59 0.89 3.60
CA LEU A 38 12.23 1.37 3.35
C LEU A 38 11.60 0.59 2.20
N ARG A 39 10.38 0.12 2.43
CA ARG A 39 9.63 -0.61 1.43
C ARG A 39 8.25 0.01 1.26
N GLY A 40 7.72 -0.10 0.04
CA GLY A 40 6.39 0.43 -0.26
C GLY A 40 5.43 -0.67 -0.61
N ILE A 41 4.22 -0.55 -0.11
CA ILE A 41 3.13 -1.47 -0.45
C ILE A 41 1.95 -0.64 -0.91
N PHE A 42 1.41 -0.99 -2.07
CA PHE A 42 0.24 -0.33 -2.63
C PHE A 42 -0.92 -1.30 -2.56
N ALA A 43 -1.83 -1.05 -1.64
CA ALA A 43 -2.96 -1.94 -1.38
C ALA A 43 -4.24 -1.29 -1.89
N ALA A 44 -5.03 -2.03 -2.65
CA ALA A 44 -6.27 -1.50 -3.19
C ALA A 44 -7.23 -2.63 -3.47
N GLN A 45 -8.50 -2.30 -3.53
CA GLN A 45 -9.52 -3.27 -3.91
C GLN A 45 -9.36 -3.64 -5.37
N GLU A 46 -9.05 -2.66 -6.19
CA GLU A 46 -8.75 -2.87 -7.61
C GLU A 46 -7.50 -2.09 -7.97
N ILE A 47 -6.65 -2.67 -8.77
CA ILE A 47 -5.45 -2.01 -9.26
C ILE A 47 -5.43 -2.15 -10.77
N SER A 48 -5.32 -1.02 -11.48
CA SER A 48 -5.26 -1.06 -12.93
C SER A 48 -3.97 -1.77 -13.36
N LYS A 49 -4.02 -2.36 -14.55
CA LYS A 49 -2.86 -3.07 -15.07
C LYS A 49 -1.65 -2.15 -15.19
N GLN A 50 -1.88 -0.93 -15.67
CA GLN A 50 -0.80 0.04 -15.80
C GLN A 50 -0.21 0.43 -14.46
N ALA A 51 -1.07 0.62 -13.46
CA ALA A 51 -0.60 0.96 -12.12
C ALA A 51 0.22 -0.16 -11.52
N ARG A 52 -0.21 -1.40 -11.74
CA ARG A 52 0.50 -2.55 -11.24
C ARG A 52 1.89 -2.67 -11.87
N ILE A 53 1.96 -2.50 -13.18
CA ILE A 53 3.24 -2.55 -13.89
C ILE A 53 4.16 -1.46 -13.39
N LEU A 54 3.63 -0.25 -13.24
CA LEU A 54 4.42 0.88 -12.77
C LEU A 54 4.94 0.64 -11.35
N ALA A 55 4.08 0.14 -10.48
CA ALA A 55 4.47 -0.13 -9.10
C ALA A 55 5.57 -1.19 -9.03
N GLU A 56 5.40 -2.27 -9.79
CA GLU A 56 6.41 -3.33 -9.80
C GLU A 56 7.73 -2.83 -10.34
N ASP A 57 7.68 -1.97 -11.35
CA ASP A 57 8.88 -1.39 -11.92
C ASP A 57 9.63 -0.54 -10.88
N ARG A 58 8.92 0.03 -9.94
CA ARG A 58 9.50 0.86 -8.90
C ARG A 58 9.76 0.11 -7.60
N GLY A 59 9.61 -1.20 -7.62
CA GLY A 59 9.85 -2.01 -6.44
C GLY A 59 8.76 -1.92 -5.38
N ILE A 60 7.60 -1.43 -5.76
CA ILE A 60 6.46 -1.33 -4.85
C ILE A 60 5.63 -2.60 -4.97
N ARG A 61 5.31 -3.19 -3.84
CA ARG A 61 4.50 -4.39 -3.82
C ARG A 61 3.03 -4.02 -3.93
N CYS A 62 2.29 -4.75 -4.75
CA CYS A 62 0.86 -4.54 -4.91
C CYS A 62 0.10 -5.62 -4.17
N LEU A 63 -0.92 -5.20 -3.41
CA LEU A 63 -1.81 -6.11 -2.72
C LEU A 63 -3.24 -5.81 -3.14
N ILE A 64 -4.00 -6.85 -3.42
CA ILE A 64 -5.41 -6.70 -3.69
C ILE A 64 -6.18 -6.97 -2.41
N LEU A 65 -6.97 -6.00 -2.00
CA LEU A 65 -7.78 -6.11 -0.80
C LEU A 65 -9.14 -6.68 -1.17
N ASP A 66 -9.55 -7.69 -0.44
CA ASP A 66 -10.88 -8.26 -0.63
C ASP A 66 -11.80 -7.68 0.43
N TYR A 67 -12.56 -6.67 0.04
CA TYR A 67 -13.47 -6.00 0.98
C TYR A 67 -14.54 -6.93 1.50
N ASP A 68 -14.94 -7.89 0.69
CA ASP A 68 -15.95 -8.84 1.14
C ASP A 68 -15.40 -9.73 2.25
N ALA A 69 -14.17 -10.18 2.10
CA ALA A 69 -13.54 -10.94 3.17
C ALA A 69 -13.29 -10.07 4.39
N MET A 70 -12.90 -8.82 4.17
CA MET A 70 -12.68 -7.90 5.29
C MET A 70 -13.99 -7.56 6.00
N ARG A 71 -15.07 -7.55 5.27
CA ARG A 71 -16.37 -7.32 5.86
C ARG A 71 -16.74 -8.40 6.85
N GLY A 72 -16.31 -9.62 6.61
CA GLY A 72 -16.56 -10.70 7.54
C GLY A 72 -15.95 -10.42 8.90
N PHE A 73 -14.81 -9.78 8.91
CA PHE A 73 -14.17 -9.39 10.16
C PHE A 73 -14.80 -8.16 10.75
N ASP A 74 -15.40 -7.34 9.91
CA ASP A 74 -16.04 -6.11 10.32
C ASP A 74 -17.51 -6.26 10.56
N ASP A 75 -17.97 -7.47 10.65
CA ASP A 75 -19.35 -7.77 10.93
C ASP A 75 -19.78 -7.07 12.21
N PRO A 76 -20.96 -6.42 12.22
CA PRO A 76 -21.43 -5.76 13.43
C PRO A 76 -21.43 -6.66 14.66
N GLU A 77 -21.66 -7.94 14.46
CA GLU A 77 -21.64 -8.87 15.56
C GLU A 77 -20.25 -9.05 16.13
N SER A 78 -19.24 -9.07 15.28
CA SER A 78 -17.89 -9.18 15.79
C SER A 78 -17.38 -7.87 16.35
N ARG A 79 -18.04 -6.76 16.04
CA ARG A 79 -17.65 -5.47 16.55
C ARG A 79 -18.50 -5.00 17.70
N LEU A 80 -19.20 -5.88 18.27
CA LEU A 80 -20.00 -5.55 19.42
C LEU A 80 -19.13 -5.41 20.63
N PHE A 81 -18.60 -4.28 20.73
CA PHE A 81 -17.74 -4.02 21.88
C PHE A 81 -17.51 -2.54 22.01
#